data_c2b1c4c3c72413290cc3a4d0fdc1aada
#
_entry.id   c2b1c4c3c72413290cc3a4d0fdc1aada
#
_cell.length_a   1.000
_cell.length_b   1.000
_cell.length_c   1.000
_cell.angle_alpha   90.00
_cell.angle_beta   90.00
_cell.angle_gamma   90.00
#
_symmetry.space_group_name_H-M   'P 1'
#
loop_
_entity.id
_entity.type
_entity.pdbx_description
1 polymer ?
#
loop_
_entity_poly.entity_id
_entity_poly.type
_entity_poly.pdbx_seq_one_letter_code
_entity_poly.pdbx_strand_id
1 'polypeptide(L)'
;MKTGLNSALRSAFAAGALALGQDCILAQEKLSGFALIPAGKFEMGDHHGFVDPKHGSDETPLHAVSLGAFHMGIYDVTTRQYCEFLNAVLGQRMIEVRKGGVYLVGGNDLLCDTRASSQCSRIGWDSKVFAVLDQKENHPMVCVRWHGAAVYCNWLSAQKQLPPCYNPATWDCDFNQSGFRLPTEPEWEYAARGGQQNPYYNYPWGNDADSTKANVPESRNPFRSGPLPWTTPIGFFNGELQRKADFGWPGAQESFQTSNGANGYGLYDTAGNVWQWCTEWYERNYYAYSPATNAPGPATGSPMPEGKPYRCMRGGSWFNGEFGHSRVSNRDPSYFRGPDPITRLTDPDGPWFHVGFRVILPVNAESRPVIKPTPVQRIPGREGGPGGGPGSGGRRPRPGSRPDGGPRQDSRGGAAAAERPTQFEAQPTK
;
A
#
# COMPACT_ATOMS: atom_id res chain seq x y z
N MET A 1 0.34 25.23 -64.25
CA MET A 1 -0.41 24.46 -63.29
C MET A 1 0.50 23.61 -62.39
N LYS A 2 1.34 24.23 -61.57
CA LYS A 2 2.25 23.53 -60.60
C LYS A 2 2.41 24.25 -59.25
N THR A 3 1.52 25.17 -58.89
CA THR A 3 1.66 25.97 -57.66
C THR A 3 0.55 25.78 -56.63
N GLY A 4 -0.43 24.91 -56.90
CA GLY A 4 -1.59 24.68 -56.00
C GLY A 4 -1.48 23.51 -55.05
N LEU A 5 -0.53 22.59 -55.23
CA LEU A 5 -0.49 21.34 -54.44
C LEU A 5 0.32 21.45 -53.12
N ASN A 6 1.17 22.48 -53.03
CA ASN A 6 2.04 22.64 -51.83
C ASN A 6 1.40 23.42 -50.66
N SER A 7 0.29 24.13 -50.90
CA SER A 7 -0.37 24.89 -49.82
C SER A 7 -1.35 24.02 -49.01
N ALA A 8 -2.02 23.06 -49.65
CA ALA A 8 -2.95 22.15 -48.98
C ALA A 8 -2.25 21.15 -48.06
N LEU A 9 -1.07 20.64 -48.42
CA LEU A 9 -0.26 19.77 -47.58
C LEU A 9 0.33 20.48 -46.35
N ARG A 10 0.69 21.75 -46.46
CA ARG A 10 1.19 22.52 -45.30
C ARG A 10 0.09 22.88 -44.30
N SER A 11 -1.13 23.10 -44.76
CA SER A 11 -2.29 23.35 -43.86
C SER A 11 -2.74 22.11 -43.14
N ALA A 12 -2.66 20.90 -43.73
CA ALA A 12 -2.99 19.66 -43.09
C ALA A 12 -1.99 19.25 -41.98
N PHE A 13 -0.69 19.52 -42.19
CA PHE A 13 0.34 19.29 -41.18
C PHE A 13 0.26 20.27 -39.99
N ALA A 14 -0.13 21.52 -40.24
CA ALA A 14 -0.29 22.50 -39.16
C ALA A 14 -1.54 22.23 -38.32
N ALA A 15 -2.64 21.77 -38.91
CA ALA A 15 -3.84 21.40 -38.19
C ALA A 15 -3.66 20.12 -37.37
N GLY A 16 -2.91 19.13 -37.87
CA GLY A 16 -2.58 17.90 -37.14
C GLY A 16 -1.66 18.16 -35.95
N ALA A 17 -0.68 19.05 -36.09
CA ALA A 17 0.23 19.40 -34.99
C ALA A 17 -0.46 20.21 -33.88
N LEU A 18 -1.43 21.08 -34.25
CA LEU A 18 -2.24 21.82 -33.26
C LEU A 18 -3.23 20.92 -32.52
N ALA A 19 -3.83 19.94 -33.19
CA ALA A 19 -4.72 18.98 -32.55
C ALA A 19 -3.97 18.07 -31.56
N LEU A 20 -2.79 17.57 -31.95
CA LEU A 20 -1.94 16.76 -31.05
C LEU A 20 -1.41 17.58 -29.87
N GLY A 21 -1.18 18.86 -30.01
CA GLY A 21 -0.78 19.76 -28.95
C GLY A 21 -1.91 20.05 -27.96
N GLN A 22 -3.14 20.22 -28.43
CA GLN A 22 -4.30 20.45 -27.59
C GLN A 22 -4.71 19.19 -26.83
N ASP A 23 -4.66 18.01 -27.45
CA ASP A 23 -4.93 16.73 -26.78
C ASP A 23 -3.88 16.41 -25.69
N CYS A 24 -2.62 16.78 -25.90
CA CYS A 24 -1.56 16.62 -24.93
C CYS A 24 -1.73 17.57 -23.71
N ILE A 25 -2.14 18.82 -23.95
CA ILE A 25 -2.42 19.81 -22.90
C ILE A 25 -3.69 19.42 -22.11
N LEU A 26 -4.75 18.98 -22.79
CA LEU A 26 -5.97 18.50 -22.16
C LEU A 26 -5.74 17.21 -21.36
N ALA A 27 -4.85 16.31 -21.82
CA ALA A 27 -4.45 15.13 -21.07
C ALA A 27 -3.68 15.51 -19.79
N GLN A 28 -2.85 16.55 -19.84
CA GLN A 28 -2.08 17.00 -18.68
C GLN A 28 -2.95 17.67 -17.61
N GLU A 29 -3.97 18.44 -17.99
CA GLU A 29 -4.96 18.99 -17.04
C GLU A 29 -5.82 17.89 -16.39
N LYS A 30 -6.12 16.80 -17.10
CA LYS A 30 -6.90 15.66 -16.61
C LYS A 30 -6.15 14.79 -15.58
N LEU A 31 -4.85 14.97 -15.42
CA LEU A 31 -3.97 14.18 -14.55
C LEU A 31 -3.36 14.99 -13.40
N SER A 32 -3.98 16.11 -13.05
CA SER A 32 -3.61 16.86 -11.84
C SER A 32 -3.63 15.92 -10.61
N GLY A 33 -2.58 15.96 -9.80
CA GLY A 33 -2.40 15.08 -8.63
C GLY A 33 -1.69 13.75 -8.94
N PHE A 34 -1.18 13.58 -10.16
CA PHE A 34 -0.40 12.40 -10.57
C PHE A 34 1.02 12.79 -10.99
N ALA A 35 1.99 11.93 -10.66
CA ALA A 35 3.35 12.00 -11.16
C ALA A 35 3.53 11.01 -12.32
N LEU A 36 4.23 11.43 -13.37
CA LEU A 36 4.66 10.52 -14.43
C LEU A 36 5.86 9.72 -13.97
N ILE A 37 5.71 8.39 -13.95
CA ILE A 37 6.78 7.43 -13.70
C ILE A 37 7.26 6.95 -15.08
N PRO A 38 8.50 7.25 -15.48
CA PRO A 38 8.99 6.89 -16.81
C PRO A 38 9.14 5.39 -16.98
N ALA A 39 9.03 4.91 -18.20
CA ALA A 39 9.39 3.52 -18.52
C ALA A 39 10.87 3.28 -18.19
N GLY A 40 11.18 2.09 -17.66
CA GLY A 40 12.57 1.79 -17.30
C GLY A 40 12.77 0.37 -16.83
N LYS A 41 14.01 0.09 -16.44
CA LYS A 41 14.43 -1.16 -15.83
C LYS A 41 15.02 -0.89 -14.45
N PHE A 42 14.79 -1.77 -13.52
CA PHE A 42 15.41 -1.73 -12.21
C PHE A 42 15.62 -3.15 -11.68
N GLU A 43 16.43 -3.29 -10.67
CA GLU A 43 16.62 -4.52 -9.93
C GLU A 43 15.72 -4.46 -8.69
N MET A 44 14.69 -5.30 -8.67
CA MET A 44 13.69 -5.38 -7.62
C MET A 44 14.18 -6.25 -6.47
N GLY A 45 13.90 -5.84 -5.23
CA GLY A 45 14.19 -6.60 -4.04
C GLY A 45 15.10 -5.87 -3.04
N ASP A 46 15.55 -6.58 -2.02
CA ASP A 46 16.40 -6.04 -0.97
C ASP A 46 17.88 -6.06 -1.36
N HIS A 47 18.49 -4.87 -1.45
CA HIS A 47 19.90 -4.66 -1.77
C HIS A 47 20.81 -4.57 -0.54
N HIS A 48 20.25 -4.67 0.67
CA HIS A 48 20.96 -4.40 1.92
C HIS A 48 21.09 -5.62 2.83
N GLY A 49 20.51 -6.78 2.43
CA GLY A 49 20.58 -8.03 3.18
C GLY A 49 19.70 -8.05 4.42
N PHE A 50 18.58 -7.32 4.38
CA PHE A 50 17.61 -7.37 5.46
C PHE A 50 16.88 -8.72 5.47
N VAL A 51 16.76 -9.32 6.64
CA VAL A 51 15.98 -10.54 6.84
C VAL A 51 14.85 -10.20 7.80
N ASP A 52 13.62 -10.17 7.28
CA ASP A 52 12.45 -9.94 8.10
C ASP A 52 12.26 -11.09 9.11
N PRO A 53 12.12 -10.79 10.42
CA PRO A 53 11.94 -11.83 11.44
C PRO A 53 10.68 -12.69 11.26
N LYS A 54 9.65 -12.17 10.55
CA LYS A 54 8.37 -12.84 10.32
C LYS A 54 8.31 -13.53 8.96
N HIS A 55 8.79 -12.85 7.92
CA HIS A 55 8.65 -13.27 6.54
C HIS A 55 9.96 -13.86 5.97
N GLY A 56 11.07 -13.72 6.68
CA GLY A 56 12.39 -14.18 6.22
C GLY A 56 12.88 -13.34 5.05
N SER A 57 13.42 -13.99 4.00
CA SER A 57 13.99 -13.33 2.82
C SER A 57 13.06 -13.36 1.62
N ASP A 58 11.79 -12.99 1.78
CA ASP A 58 10.80 -12.95 0.69
C ASP A 58 11.03 -11.79 -0.30
N GLU A 59 11.92 -10.86 0.04
CA GLU A 59 12.40 -9.77 -0.80
C GLU A 59 13.56 -10.20 -1.73
N THR A 60 13.87 -11.50 -1.81
CA THR A 60 14.94 -12.08 -2.63
C THR A 60 14.46 -13.29 -3.45
N PRO A 61 15.15 -13.66 -4.55
CA PRO A 61 16.36 -13.06 -5.07
C PRO A 61 16.13 -11.69 -5.70
N LEU A 62 17.19 -10.87 -5.75
CA LEU A 62 17.21 -9.70 -6.61
C LEU A 62 16.96 -10.13 -8.06
N HIS A 63 16.10 -9.41 -8.76
CA HIS A 63 15.78 -9.74 -10.14
C HIS A 63 15.45 -8.50 -10.96
N ALA A 64 15.85 -8.50 -12.22
CA ALA A 64 15.63 -7.38 -13.12
C ALA A 64 14.18 -7.33 -13.58
N VAL A 65 13.55 -6.15 -13.49
CA VAL A 65 12.18 -5.88 -13.96
C VAL A 65 12.19 -4.69 -14.90
N SER A 66 11.50 -4.84 -16.05
CA SER A 66 11.25 -3.76 -17.01
C SER A 66 9.78 -3.35 -16.94
N LEU A 67 9.52 -2.05 -16.85
CA LEU A 67 8.18 -1.49 -16.74
C LEU A 67 7.92 -0.48 -17.85
N GLY A 68 6.69 -0.45 -18.36
CA GLY A 68 6.19 0.65 -19.18
C GLY A 68 5.96 1.89 -18.33
N ALA A 69 5.85 3.06 -18.97
CA ALA A 69 5.51 4.30 -18.28
C ALA A 69 4.07 4.25 -17.73
N PHE A 70 3.86 4.90 -16.59
CA PHE A 70 2.54 5.06 -15.98
C PHE A 70 2.48 6.35 -15.16
N HIS A 71 1.29 6.85 -14.93
CA HIS A 71 1.05 7.90 -13.94
C HIS A 71 0.67 7.27 -12.61
N MET A 72 1.22 7.77 -11.51
CA MET A 72 0.89 7.34 -10.15
C MET A 72 0.38 8.51 -9.33
N GLY A 73 -0.68 8.30 -8.55
CA GLY A 73 -1.14 9.31 -7.60
C GLY A 73 0.00 9.79 -6.71
N ILE A 74 0.24 11.10 -6.66
CA ILE A 74 1.26 11.70 -5.79
C ILE A 74 1.04 11.30 -4.34
N TYR A 75 -0.22 11.15 -3.96
CA TYR A 75 -0.69 10.80 -2.63
C TYR A 75 -1.57 9.56 -2.66
N ASP A 76 -1.86 9.03 -1.48
CA ASP A 76 -2.92 8.05 -1.27
C ASP A 76 -4.29 8.63 -1.58
N VAL A 77 -5.25 7.78 -1.95
CA VAL A 77 -6.65 8.19 -2.08
C VAL A 77 -7.17 8.64 -0.73
N THR A 78 -7.73 9.86 -0.69
CA THR A 78 -8.21 10.47 0.55
C THR A 78 -9.58 9.96 0.97
N THR A 79 -9.92 10.15 2.24
CA THR A 79 -11.27 9.87 2.77
C THR A 79 -12.34 10.65 2.01
N ARG A 80 -12.07 11.93 1.65
CA ARG A 80 -12.97 12.76 0.83
C ARG A 80 -13.23 12.13 -0.53
N GLN A 81 -12.17 11.81 -1.27
CA GLN A 81 -12.30 11.22 -2.60
C GLN A 81 -13.07 9.91 -2.58
N TYR A 82 -12.83 9.09 -1.56
CA TYR A 82 -13.56 7.83 -1.42
C TYR A 82 -15.03 8.05 -1.03
N CYS A 83 -15.33 9.04 -0.18
CA CYS A 83 -16.68 9.41 0.19
C CYS A 83 -17.47 9.94 -1.02
N GLU A 84 -16.85 10.74 -1.88
CA GLU A 84 -17.43 11.21 -3.15
C GLU A 84 -17.75 10.03 -4.08
N PHE A 85 -16.84 9.07 -4.20
CA PHE A 85 -17.10 7.82 -4.92
C PHE A 85 -18.32 7.08 -4.37
N LEU A 86 -18.38 6.85 -3.05
CA LEU A 86 -19.48 6.13 -2.41
C LEU A 86 -20.84 6.79 -2.71
N ASN A 87 -20.90 8.11 -2.61
CA ASN A 87 -22.14 8.86 -2.90
C ASN A 87 -22.53 8.77 -4.39
N ALA A 88 -21.56 8.83 -5.30
CA ALA A 88 -21.81 8.70 -6.73
C ALA A 88 -22.38 7.32 -7.08
N VAL A 89 -21.77 6.23 -6.61
CA VAL A 89 -22.23 4.86 -6.92
C VAL A 89 -23.49 4.48 -6.14
N LEU A 90 -23.74 5.09 -4.98
CA LEU A 90 -25.01 4.98 -4.27
C LEU A 90 -26.15 5.57 -5.09
N GLY A 91 -25.97 6.76 -5.66
CA GLY A 91 -26.94 7.39 -6.55
C GLY A 91 -27.26 6.57 -7.79
N GLN A 92 -26.29 5.78 -8.24
CA GLN A 92 -26.43 4.81 -9.34
C GLN A 92 -27.02 3.47 -8.90
N ARG A 93 -27.32 3.27 -7.62
CA ARG A 93 -27.81 2.03 -7.01
C ARG A 93 -26.86 0.84 -7.21
N MET A 94 -25.57 1.08 -7.27
CA MET A 94 -24.55 0.04 -7.43
C MET A 94 -24.11 -0.57 -6.10
N ILE A 95 -24.32 0.14 -4.99
CA ILE A 95 -23.94 -0.30 -3.65
C ILE A 95 -25.11 -0.26 -2.66
N GLU A 96 -24.99 -1.03 -1.61
CA GLU A 96 -25.90 -1.04 -0.46
C GLU A 96 -25.11 -1.09 0.86
N VAL A 97 -25.74 -0.64 1.94
CA VAL A 97 -25.16 -0.70 3.29
C VAL A 97 -25.86 -1.79 4.09
N ARG A 98 -25.09 -2.75 4.60
CA ARG A 98 -25.57 -3.84 5.44
C ARG A 98 -24.78 -3.88 6.74
N LYS A 99 -25.44 -3.73 7.89
CA LYS A 99 -24.80 -3.74 9.22
C LYS A 99 -23.58 -2.80 9.32
N GLY A 100 -23.64 -1.64 8.64
CA GLY A 100 -22.56 -0.67 8.62
C GLY A 100 -21.45 -0.91 7.61
N GLY A 101 -21.37 -2.07 6.99
CA GLY A 101 -20.48 -2.34 5.86
C GLY A 101 -21.11 -1.98 4.52
N VAL A 102 -20.30 -1.55 3.57
CA VAL A 102 -20.69 -1.19 2.20
C VAL A 102 -20.38 -2.34 1.25
N TYR A 103 -21.33 -2.73 0.42
CA TYR A 103 -21.25 -3.88 -0.50
C TYR A 103 -21.73 -3.49 -1.89
N LEU A 104 -21.31 -4.21 -2.93
CA LEU A 104 -22.00 -4.17 -4.22
C LEU A 104 -23.41 -4.77 -4.06
N VAL A 105 -24.40 -4.21 -4.74
CA VAL A 105 -25.77 -4.72 -4.73
C VAL A 105 -25.78 -6.17 -5.21
N GLY A 106 -26.35 -7.05 -4.39
CA GLY A 106 -26.38 -8.49 -4.65
C GLY A 106 -25.06 -9.23 -4.47
N GLY A 107 -23.99 -8.53 -4.12
CA GLY A 107 -22.67 -9.12 -3.83
C GLY A 107 -22.48 -9.39 -2.34
N ASN A 108 -21.44 -10.17 -2.02
CA ASN A 108 -21.06 -10.47 -0.63
C ASN A 108 -19.72 -9.86 -0.24
N ASP A 109 -18.99 -9.28 -1.19
CA ASP A 109 -17.70 -8.70 -0.94
C ASP A 109 -17.86 -7.32 -0.29
N LEU A 110 -17.34 -7.19 0.91
CA LEU A 110 -17.29 -5.93 1.65
C LEU A 110 -16.32 -4.98 0.95
N LEU A 111 -16.76 -3.78 0.62
CA LEU A 111 -15.92 -2.75 0.00
C LEU A 111 -15.19 -1.90 1.05
N CYS A 112 -15.92 -1.45 2.06
CA CYS A 112 -15.35 -0.71 3.19
C CYS A 112 -16.30 -0.72 4.39
N ASP A 113 -15.77 -0.36 5.56
CA ASP A 113 -16.58 -0.08 6.75
C ASP A 113 -17.04 1.37 6.79
N THR A 114 -18.23 1.59 7.36
CA THR A 114 -18.61 2.89 7.92
C THR A 114 -18.31 2.92 9.43
N ARG A 115 -18.51 4.07 10.07
CA ARG A 115 -18.35 4.21 11.51
C ARG A 115 -19.28 3.25 12.30
N ALA A 116 -20.37 2.81 11.72
CA ALA A 116 -21.30 1.88 12.36
C ALA A 116 -20.76 0.46 12.50
N SER A 117 -19.84 0.03 11.60
CA SER A 117 -19.19 -1.29 11.67
C SER A 117 -17.76 -1.24 12.20
N SER A 118 -17.06 -0.12 12.09
CA SER A 118 -15.71 0.05 12.61
C SER A 118 -15.50 1.45 13.19
N GLN A 119 -15.12 1.51 14.47
CA GLN A 119 -14.79 2.79 15.13
C GLN A 119 -13.59 3.52 14.49
N CYS A 120 -12.78 2.82 13.70
CA CYS A 120 -11.64 3.40 12.99
C CYS A 120 -12.04 4.01 11.64
N SER A 121 -13.23 3.69 11.10
CA SER A 121 -13.69 4.29 9.86
C SER A 121 -13.97 5.79 10.04
N ARG A 122 -13.61 6.55 9.03
CA ARG A 122 -13.90 7.99 8.93
C ARG A 122 -15.07 8.28 7.99
N ILE A 123 -15.80 7.25 7.59
CA ILE A 123 -17.01 7.35 6.77
C ILE A 123 -18.23 7.20 7.68
N GLY A 124 -19.05 8.24 7.74
CA GLY A 124 -20.38 8.22 8.35
C GLY A 124 -21.44 7.81 7.34
N TRP A 125 -22.55 7.22 7.81
CA TRP A 125 -23.72 6.87 7.02
C TRP A 125 -25.00 7.20 7.79
N ASP A 126 -25.86 8.03 7.23
CA ASP A 126 -27.12 8.47 7.85
C ASP A 126 -28.38 7.82 7.23
N SER A 127 -28.22 6.76 6.45
CA SER A 127 -29.22 6.06 5.64
C SER A 127 -29.61 6.77 4.34
N LYS A 128 -28.95 7.88 3.98
CA LYS A 128 -29.20 8.63 2.74
C LYS A 128 -27.90 9.02 2.03
N VAL A 129 -26.89 9.44 2.78
CA VAL A 129 -25.65 9.96 2.23
C VAL A 129 -24.47 9.55 3.11
N PHE A 130 -23.31 9.36 2.47
CA PHE A 130 -22.06 9.20 3.16
C PHE A 130 -21.43 10.56 3.44
N ALA A 131 -20.81 10.72 4.60
CA ALA A 131 -20.10 11.92 5.01
C ALA A 131 -18.73 11.58 5.61
N VAL A 132 -17.76 12.47 5.42
CA VAL A 132 -16.47 12.36 6.11
C VAL A 132 -16.67 12.81 7.56
N LEU A 133 -16.12 12.06 8.49
CA LEU A 133 -16.17 12.32 9.92
C LEU A 133 -14.85 12.91 10.44
N ASP A 134 -14.94 13.61 11.57
CA ASP A 134 -13.80 14.03 12.40
C ASP A 134 -12.80 14.95 11.65
N GLN A 135 -13.25 15.70 10.63
CA GLN A 135 -12.40 16.58 9.81
C GLN A 135 -11.20 15.82 9.18
N LYS A 136 -11.47 14.62 8.67
CA LYS A 136 -10.46 13.73 8.09
C LYS A 136 -10.51 13.66 6.56
N GLU A 137 -10.98 14.73 5.93
CA GLU A 137 -11.15 14.84 4.49
C GLU A 137 -9.86 14.55 3.72
N ASN A 138 -8.74 15.09 4.19
CA ASN A 138 -7.42 14.98 3.55
C ASN A 138 -6.54 13.87 4.14
N HIS A 139 -7.07 13.04 5.04
CA HIS A 139 -6.37 11.84 5.48
C HIS A 139 -6.55 10.71 4.47
N PRO A 140 -5.61 9.76 4.38
CA PRO A 140 -5.79 8.60 3.52
C PRO A 140 -7.02 7.81 3.92
N MET A 141 -7.72 7.25 2.94
CA MET A 141 -8.81 6.32 3.19
C MET A 141 -8.26 5.08 3.88
N VAL A 142 -8.93 4.67 4.96
CA VAL A 142 -8.66 3.44 5.72
C VAL A 142 -9.95 2.65 5.92
N CYS A 143 -9.86 1.46 6.50
CA CYS A 143 -11.00 0.55 6.61
C CYS A 143 -11.62 0.26 5.24
N VAL A 144 -10.79 0.17 4.21
CA VAL A 144 -11.14 -0.15 2.84
C VAL A 144 -10.55 -1.50 2.45
N ARG A 145 -11.38 -2.37 1.90
CA ARG A 145 -10.93 -3.65 1.34
C ARG A 145 -10.26 -3.46 0.00
N TRP A 146 -9.49 -4.46 -0.39
CA TRP A 146 -8.92 -4.53 -1.73
C TRP A 146 -10.01 -4.41 -2.81
N HIS A 147 -11.15 -5.10 -2.62
CA HIS A 147 -12.32 -5.03 -3.50
C HIS A 147 -12.88 -3.61 -3.61
N GLY A 148 -12.94 -2.89 -2.49
CA GLY A 148 -13.37 -1.49 -2.47
C GLY A 148 -12.43 -0.56 -3.21
N ALA A 149 -11.12 -0.79 -3.11
CA ALA A 149 -10.11 -0.05 -3.88
C ALA A 149 -10.21 -0.37 -5.39
N ALA A 150 -10.45 -1.64 -5.76
CA ALA A 150 -10.65 -2.04 -7.16
C ALA A 150 -11.90 -1.41 -7.79
N VAL A 151 -13.03 -1.38 -7.07
CA VAL A 151 -14.27 -0.72 -7.53
C VAL A 151 -14.06 0.79 -7.66
N TYR A 152 -13.33 1.41 -6.73
CA TYR A 152 -12.96 2.82 -6.84
C TYR A 152 -12.16 3.11 -8.12
N CYS A 153 -11.18 2.27 -8.47
CA CYS A 153 -10.41 2.39 -9.71
C CYS A 153 -11.31 2.32 -10.96
N ASN A 154 -12.25 1.37 -10.99
CA ASN A 154 -13.21 1.26 -12.08
C ASN A 154 -14.13 2.48 -12.19
N TRP A 155 -14.62 2.99 -11.06
CA TRP A 155 -15.41 4.21 -11.01
C TRP A 155 -14.60 5.43 -11.52
N LEU A 156 -13.35 5.57 -11.07
CA LEU A 156 -12.49 6.67 -11.50
C LEU A 156 -12.19 6.59 -13.01
N SER A 157 -12.03 5.37 -13.54
CA SER A 157 -11.90 5.13 -14.99
C SER A 157 -13.14 5.64 -15.74
N ALA A 158 -14.33 5.28 -15.26
CA ALA A 158 -15.59 5.72 -15.87
C ALA A 158 -15.73 7.26 -15.84
N GLN A 159 -15.29 7.96 -14.76
CA GLN A 159 -15.28 9.41 -14.69
C GLN A 159 -14.39 10.06 -15.76
N LYS A 160 -13.41 9.34 -16.26
CA LYS A 160 -12.48 9.77 -17.31
C LYS A 160 -12.78 9.12 -18.68
N GLN A 161 -13.91 8.44 -18.81
CA GLN A 161 -14.32 7.74 -20.03
C GLN A 161 -13.31 6.66 -20.48
N LEU A 162 -12.64 6.04 -19.51
CA LEU A 162 -11.68 4.96 -19.73
C LEU A 162 -12.33 3.60 -19.42
N PRO A 163 -11.89 2.51 -20.07
CA PRO A 163 -12.40 1.18 -19.76
C PRO A 163 -12.00 0.74 -18.35
N PRO A 164 -12.85 -0.04 -17.64
CA PRO A 164 -12.50 -0.58 -16.32
C PRO A 164 -11.43 -1.66 -16.45
N CYS A 165 -10.53 -1.75 -15.45
CA CYS A 165 -9.51 -2.80 -15.39
C CYS A 165 -9.96 -4.02 -14.60
N TYR A 166 -10.86 -3.88 -13.62
CA TYR A 166 -11.29 -4.99 -12.78
C TYR A 166 -12.66 -5.53 -13.19
N ASN A 167 -12.77 -6.86 -13.26
CA ASN A 167 -14.04 -7.54 -13.40
C ASN A 167 -14.65 -7.80 -12.00
N PRO A 168 -15.76 -7.15 -11.63
CA PRO A 168 -16.32 -7.30 -10.28
C PRO A 168 -16.97 -8.67 -10.00
N ALA A 169 -17.12 -9.53 -11.03
CA ALA A 169 -17.62 -10.89 -10.83
C ALA A 169 -16.51 -11.90 -10.51
N THR A 170 -15.29 -11.68 -11.02
CA THR A 170 -14.14 -12.59 -10.81
C THR A 170 -13.00 -11.94 -10.02
N TRP A 171 -13.02 -10.62 -9.91
CA TRP A 171 -11.95 -9.79 -9.33
C TRP A 171 -10.61 -9.86 -10.05
N ASP A 172 -10.63 -10.37 -11.29
CA ASP A 172 -9.46 -10.34 -12.15
C ASP A 172 -9.18 -8.91 -12.64
N CYS A 173 -7.90 -8.58 -12.77
CA CYS A 173 -7.45 -7.35 -13.39
C CYS A 173 -7.03 -7.62 -14.85
N ASP A 174 -7.66 -6.94 -15.79
CA ASP A 174 -7.19 -6.89 -17.18
C ASP A 174 -6.14 -5.79 -17.35
N PHE A 175 -4.89 -6.19 -17.37
CA PHE A 175 -3.75 -5.27 -17.51
C PHE A 175 -3.62 -4.65 -18.91
N ASN A 176 -4.42 -5.09 -19.88
CA ASN A 176 -4.42 -4.51 -21.22
C ASN A 176 -5.38 -3.33 -21.36
N GLN A 177 -6.20 -3.09 -20.34
CA GLN A 177 -7.07 -1.92 -20.29
C GLN A 177 -6.29 -0.65 -19.93
N SER A 178 -6.76 0.48 -20.46
CA SER A 178 -6.16 1.80 -20.26
C SER A 178 -6.74 2.56 -19.06
N GLY A 179 -7.58 1.92 -18.25
CA GLY A 179 -8.20 2.53 -17.07
C GLY A 179 -7.29 2.60 -15.85
N PHE A 180 -7.80 3.23 -14.80
CA PHE A 180 -7.13 3.27 -13.50
C PHE A 180 -7.16 1.89 -12.84
N ARG A 181 -6.10 1.58 -12.13
CA ARG A 181 -5.98 0.38 -11.30
C ARG A 181 -5.03 0.61 -10.12
N LEU A 182 -4.99 -0.34 -9.22
CA LEU A 182 -3.93 -0.43 -8.22
C LEU A 182 -2.59 -0.68 -8.91
N PRO A 183 -1.48 -0.22 -8.36
CA PRO A 183 -0.16 -0.59 -8.86
C PRO A 183 0.06 -2.10 -8.73
N THR A 184 0.84 -2.69 -9.61
CA THR A 184 1.48 -3.96 -9.30
C THR A 184 2.60 -3.74 -8.29
N GLU A 185 3.01 -4.79 -7.61
CA GLU A 185 4.10 -4.72 -6.64
C GLU A 185 5.41 -4.18 -7.26
N PRO A 186 5.83 -4.62 -8.48
CA PRO A 186 6.97 -4.01 -9.16
C PRO A 186 6.77 -2.54 -9.54
N GLU A 187 5.58 -2.15 -9.99
CA GLU A 187 5.28 -0.74 -10.29
C GLU A 187 5.35 0.13 -9.02
N TRP A 188 4.83 -0.39 -7.92
CA TRP A 188 4.89 0.29 -6.64
C TRP A 188 6.34 0.50 -6.19
N GLU A 189 7.16 -0.56 -6.18
CA GLU A 189 8.56 -0.48 -5.73
C GLU A 189 9.39 0.44 -6.64
N TYR A 190 9.24 0.31 -7.96
CA TYR A 190 9.92 1.17 -8.92
C TYR A 190 9.60 2.65 -8.71
N ALA A 191 8.33 2.96 -8.51
CA ALA A 191 7.88 4.33 -8.24
C ALA A 191 8.40 4.83 -6.87
N ALA A 192 8.33 4.00 -5.82
CA ALA A 192 8.78 4.36 -4.48
C ALA A 192 10.28 4.65 -4.41
N ARG A 193 11.09 3.96 -5.23
CA ARG A 193 12.54 4.22 -5.36
C ARG A 193 12.86 5.58 -5.97
N GLY A 194 11.90 6.29 -6.57
CA GLY A 194 12.06 7.67 -7.02
C GLY A 194 13.11 7.87 -8.10
N GLY A 195 13.42 6.86 -8.93
CA GLY A 195 14.45 6.88 -9.94
C GLY A 195 15.88 6.61 -9.44
N GLN A 196 16.05 6.33 -8.15
CA GLN A 196 17.33 6.04 -7.55
C GLN A 196 17.70 4.56 -7.71
N GLN A 197 18.78 4.26 -8.41
CA GLN A 197 19.24 2.90 -8.71
C GLN A 197 20.74 2.67 -8.46
N ASN A 198 21.50 3.73 -8.18
CA ASN A 198 22.93 3.58 -7.90
C ASN A 198 23.42 4.67 -6.92
N PRO A 199 23.54 4.36 -5.66
CA PRO A 199 23.12 3.11 -5.02
C PRO A 199 21.60 2.99 -4.89
N TYR A 200 21.08 1.78 -4.71
CA TYR A 200 19.70 1.58 -4.28
C TYR A 200 19.52 2.00 -2.82
N TYR A 201 18.43 2.72 -2.53
CA TYR A 201 18.13 3.19 -1.18
C TYR A 201 17.18 2.25 -0.44
N ASN A 202 17.29 2.24 0.90
CA ASN A 202 16.34 1.55 1.78
C ASN A 202 14.99 2.27 1.84
N TYR A 203 14.99 3.59 1.83
CA TYR A 203 13.81 4.45 1.96
C TYR A 203 13.69 5.38 0.75
N PRO A 204 12.52 5.99 0.52
CA PRO A 204 12.31 6.90 -0.61
C PRO A 204 13.31 8.06 -0.70
N TRP A 205 13.96 8.42 0.41
CA TRP A 205 14.86 9.57 0.58
C TRP A 205 16.32 9.23 0.87
N GLY A 206 16.67 7.95 1.01
CA GLY A 206 18.04 7.54 1.32
C GLY A 206 18.11 6.24 2.15
N ASN A 207 19.25 6.01 2.81
CA ASN A 207 19.45 4.77 3.57
C ASN A 207 19.10 4.89 5.05
N ASP A 208 19.01 6.11 5.57
CA ASP A 208 18.78 6.35 7.00
C ASP A 208 17.28 6.34 7.31
N ALA A 209 16.94 5.64 8.38
CA ALA A 209 15.62 5.68 8.98
C ALA A 209 15.38 7.05 9.63
N ASP A 210 14.54 7.88 9.01
CA ASP A 210 14.28 9.25 9.44
C ASP A 210 12.79 9.47 9.73
N SER A 211 12.42 9.39 11.00
CA SER A 211 11.04 9.56 11.47
C SER A 211 10.49 10.99 11.33
N THR A 212 11.30 11.95 10.91
CA THR A 212 10.86 13.32 10.58
C THR A 212 10.30 13.42 9.16
N LYS A 213 10.43 12.36 8.34
CA LYS A 213 10.03 12.29 6.93
C LYS A 213 8.79 11.46 6.66
N ALA A 214 8.31 10.71 7.65
CA ALA A 214 7.20 9.78 7.48
C ALA A 214 6.36 9.61 8.74
N ASN A 215 5.07 9.29 8.57
CA ASN A 215 4.22 8.89 9.67
C ASN A 215 4.46 7.40 10.01
N VAL A 216 5.39 7.16 10.90
CA VAL A 216 5.75 5.85 11.47
C VAL A 216 5.61 5.91 12.99
N PRO A 217 5.63 4.77 13.71
CA PRO A 217 5.52 4.80 15.19
C PRO A 217 6.49 5.76 15.87
N GLU A 218 7.70 5.86 15.36
CA GLU A 218 8.78 6.68 15.90
C GLU A 218 8.63 8.19 15.61
N SER A 219 7.77 8.59 14.67
CA SER A 219 7.61 9.99 14.26
C SER A 219 7.09 10.89 15.36
N ARG A 220 6.36 10.31 16.32
CA ARG A 220 5.74 11.06 17.46
C ARG A 220 4.94 12.27 17.01
N ASN A 221 4.35 12.22 15.81
CA ASN A 221 3.57 13.31 15.27
C ASN A 221 2.33 13.59 16.14
N PRO A 222 1.78 14.82 16.11
CA PRO A 222 0.76 15.25 17.06
C PRO A 222 -0.59 14.52 16.91
N PHE A 223 -0.88 13.89 15.77
CA PHE A 223 -2.11 13.12 15.59
C PHE A 223 -2.17 11.87 16.50
N ARG A 224 -1.02 11.40 17.00
CA ARG A 224 -0.95 10.24 17.91
C ARG A 224 -1.55 10.51 19.30
N SER A 225 -1.81 11.74 19.65
CA SER A 225 -2.48 12.11 20.90
C SER A 225 -4.01 11.98 20.84
N GLY A 226 -4.57 11.63 19.67
CA GLY A 226 -6.01 11.51 19.45
C GLY A 226 -6.51 10.07 19.34
N PRO A 227 -7.79 9.91 18.97
CA PRO A 227 -8.38 8.60 18.72
C PRO A 227 -7.81 7.98 17.44
N LEU A 228 -7.80 6.65 17.42
CA LEU A 228 -7.41 5.86 16.25
C LEU A 228 -8.36 6.10 15.05
N PRO A 229 -7.84 5.95 13.83
CA PRO A 229 -6.45 5.70 13.42
C PRO A 229 -5.59 6.97 13.43
N TRP A 230 -4.28 6.82 13.71
CA TRP A 230 -3.32 7.93 13.79
C TRP A 230 -2.69 8.28 12.45
N THR A 231 -3.48 8.27 11.40
CA THR A 231 -3.04 8.78 10.10
C THR A 231 -2.76 10.27 10.17
N THR A 232 -1.87 10.77 9.33
CA THR A 232 -1.69 12.20 9.05
C THR A 232 -2.41 12.55 7.75
N PRO A 233 -2.73 13.83 7.49
CA PRO A 233 -3.11 14.28 6.17
C PRO A 233 -2.07 13.84 5.14
N ILE A 234 -2.50 13.58 3.90
CA ILE A 234 -1.59 13.22 2.81
C ILE A 234 -0.54 14.32 2.60
N GLY A 235 0.71 13.93 2.40
CA GLY A 235 1.83 14.87 2.19
C GLY A 235 2.15 15.74 3.41
N PHE A 236 1.74 15.36 4.61
CA PHE A 236 2.02 16.11 5.84
C PHE A 236 3.52 16.29 6.09
N PHE A 237 4.34 15.33 5.71
CA PHE A 237 5.80 15.36 5.84
C PHE A 237 6.44 16.01 4.61
N ASN A 238 6.21 17.32 4.44
CA ASN A 238 6.65 18.10 3.26
C ASN A 238 7.88 19.00 3.51
N GLY A 239 8.46 18.95 4.71
CA GLY A 239 9.61 19.77 5.10
C GLY A 239 9.22 21.10 5.74
N GLU A 240 7.94 21.40 5.85
CA GLU A 240 7.46 22.64 6.45
C GLU A 240 7.16 22.50 7.94
N LEU A 241 7.10 23.64 8.64
CA LEU A 241 6.57 23.72 10.00
C LEU A 241 5.05 23.64 9.94
N GLN A 242 4.51 22.51 10.32
CA GLN A 242 3.06 22.29 10.39
C GLN A 242 2.49 23.01 11.61
N ARG A 243 1.29 23.62 11.46
CA ARG A 243 0.60 24.33 12.51
C ARG A 243 -0.72 23.64 12.86
N LYS A 244 -1.02 23.56 14.15
CA LYS A 244 -2.27 22.98 14.64
C LYS A 244 -3.50 23.69 14.06
N ALA A 245 -3.43 25.00 13.89
CA ALA A 245 -4.51 25.80 13.31
C ALA A 245 -4.92 25.34 11.89
N ASP A 246 -3.97 24.76 11.11
CA ASP A 246 -4.21 24.34 9.74
C ASP A 246 -4.76 22.90 9.67
N PHE A 247 -4.47 22.07 10.67
CA PHE A 247 -4.74 20.64 10.62
C PHE A 247 -5.62 20.10 11.75
N GLY A 248 -5.86 20.87 12.80
CA GLY A 248 -6.77 20.51 13.88
C GLY A 248 -6.38 19.26 14.67
N TRP A 249 -5.09 18.93 14.81
CA TRP A 249 -4.70 17.77 15.60
C TRP A 249 -5.01 17.96 17.10
N PRO A 250 -5.25 16.87 17.84
CA PRO A 250 -5.58 16.93 19.27
C PRO A 250 -4.34 17.26 20.14
N GLY A 251 -4.61 17.55 21.42
CA GLY A 251 -3.54 17.84 22.40
C GLY A 251 -3.07 19.30 22.37
N ALA A 252 -2.02 19.61 23.13
CA ALA A 252 -1.57 20.99 23.37
C ALA A 252 -0.43 21.44 22.42
N GLN A 253 0.09 20.58 21.60
CA GLN A 253 1.20 20.91 20.69
C GLN A 253 0.71 21.84 19.57
N GLU A 254 1.27 23.03 19.45
CA GLU A 254 0.81 24.07 18.51
C GLU A 254 1.49 23.98 17.14
N SER A 255 2.67 23.36 17.06
CA SER A 255 3.41 23.17 15.81
C SER A 255 4.22 21.89 15.81
N PHE A 256 4.54 21.38 14.61
CA PHE A 256 5.34 20.18 14.41
C PHE A 256 6.22 20.36 13.18
N GLN A 257 7.55 20.30 13.38
CA GLN A 257 8.51 20.39 12.28
C GLN A 257 8.63 19.05 11.56
N THR A 258 8.42 19.03 10.25
CA THR A 258 8.66 17.88 9.38
C THR A 258 9.92 18.06 8.55
N SER A 259 10.45 16.98 7.99
CA SER A 259 11.37 16.99 6.88
C SER A 259 10.66 16.51 5.60
N ASN A 260 11.20 16.86 4.44
CA ASN A 260 10.59 16.48 3.18
C ASN A 260 10.72 14.96 2.96
N GLY A 261 9.58 14.27 2.93
CA GLY A 261 9.45 12.83 2.71
C GLY A 261 9.16 12.44 1.26
N ALA A 262 9.11 13.41 0.33
CA ALA A 262 8.93 13.11 -1.10
C ALA A 262 10.15 12.37 -1.66
N ASN A 263 9.89 11.42 -2.56
CA ASN A 263 10.95 10.78 -3.33
C ASN A 263 11.33 11.57 -4.59
N GLY A 264 12.25 11.05 -5.40
CA GLY A 264 12.74 11.71 -6.62
C GLY A 264 11.69 11.93 -7.73
N TYR A 265 10.54 11.27 -7.65
CA TYR A 265 9.39 11.51 -8.53
C TYR A 265 8.33 12.43 -7.90
N GLY A 266 8.58 12.96 -6.71
CA GLY A 266 7.65 13.83 -6.00
C GLY A 266 6.49 13.07 -5.35
N LEU A 267 6.59 11.75 -5.18
CA LEU A 267 5.59 10.95 -4.47
C LEU A 267 5.80 11.08 -2.96
N TYR A 268 4.71 11.31 -2.23
CA TYR A 268 4.66 11.33 -0.78
C TYR A 268 4.04 10.07 -0.21
N ASP A 269 4.24 9.83 1.08
CA ASP A 269 3.63 8.73 1.83
C ASP A 269 3.90 7.33 1.23
N THR A 270 5.02 7.17 0.48
CA THR A 270 5.51 5.87 0.02
C THR A 270 6.32 5.13 1.11
N ALA A 271 6.46 5.74 2.26
CA ALA A 271 6.97 5.13 3.50
C ALA A 271 6.11 5.61 4.66
N GLY A 272 5.47 4.70 5.37
CA GLY A 272 4.59 5.03 6.50
C GLY A 272 3.20 5.54 6.09
N ASN A 273 2.53 6.21 7.01
CA ASN A 273 1.14 6.62 6.98
C ASN A 273 0.19 5.42 6.91
N VAL A 274 -0.07 4.87 5.73
CA VAL A 274 -0.86 3.64 5.57
C VAL A 274 -0.16 2.65 4.64
N TRP A 275 -0.31 1.35 4.90
CA TRP A 275 -0.02 0.33 3.91
C TRP A 275 -0.87 0.56 2.67
N GLN A 276 -0.33 0.22 1.51
CA GLN A 276 -0.98 0.46 0.23
C GLN A 276 -1.23 -0.85 -0.50
N TRP A 277 -2.50 -1.10 -0.84
CA TRP A 277 -2.88 -2.27 -1.64
C TRP A 277 -2.19 -2.28 -3.00
N CYS A 278 -1.63 -3.44 -3.36
CA CYS A 278 -1.22 -3.77 -4.72
C CYS A 278 -2.25 -4.67 -5.41
N THR A 279 -2.20 -4.75 -6.74
CA THR A 279 -3.18 -5.52 -7.53
C THR A 279 -3.08 -7.02 -7.25
N GLU A 280 -1.87 -7.55 -7.12
CA GLU A 280 -1.61 -8.98 -7.09
C GLU A 280 -1.81 -9.64 -5.73
N TRP A 281 -1.91 -10.97 -5.80
CA TRP A 281 -1.76 -11.83 -4.63
C TRP A 281 -0.32 -11.84 -4.13
N TYR A 282 -0.14 -11.96 -2.83
CA TYR A 282 1.18 -12.20 -2.27
C TYR A 282 1.58 -13.68 -2.47
N GLU A 283 2.73 -13.90 -3.11
CA GLU A 283 3.39 -15.20 -3.20
C GLU A 283 4.86 -15.04 -2.79
N ARG A 284 5.22 -15.74 -1.71
CA ARG A 284 6.52 -15.57 -1.03
C ARG A 284 7.73 -15.76 -1.96
N ASN A 285 7.66 -16.74 -2.85
CA ASN A 285 8.78 -17.09 -3.72
C ASN A 285 8.69 -16.46 -5.11
N TYR A 286 7.74 -15.54 -5.32
CA TYR A 286 7.45 -14.99 -6.64
C TYR A 286 8.66 -14.39 -7.33
N TYR A 287 9.57 -13.75 -6.60
CA TYR A 287 10.78 -13.14 -7.15
C TYR A 287 11.71 -14.12 -7.86
N ALA A 288 11.67 -15.40 -7.50
CA ALA A 288 12.49 -16.43 -8.14
C ALA A 288 12.03 -16.81 -9.56
N TYR A 289 10.79 -16.47 -9.95
CA TYR A 289 10.23 -16.81 -11.26
C TYR A 289 9.36 -15.69 -11.87
N SER A 290 9.40 -14.50 -11.29
CA SER A 290 8.71 -13.32 -11.80
C SER A 290 9.14 -13.02 -13.25
N PRO A 291 8.19 -12.71 -14.16
CA PRO A 291 8.54 -12.25 -15.51
C PRO A 291 9.36 -10.97 -15.46
N ALA A 292 10.36 -10.87 -16.33
CA ALA A 292 11.25 -9.72 -16.39
C ALA A 292 10.60 -8.45 -16.99
N THR A 293 9.36 -8.54 -17.49
CA THR A 293 8.69 -7.39 -18.15
C THR A 293 7.24 -7.30 -17.72
N ASN A 294 6.86 -6.14 -17.19
CA ASN A 294 5.49 -5.82 -16.76
C ASN A 294 4.86 -6.97 -15.95
N ALA A 295 5.58 -7.48 -14.95
CA ALA A 295 5.13 -8.62 -14.15
C ALA A 295 3.74 -8.37 -13.54
N PRO A 296 2.74 -9.22 -13.84
CA PRO A 296 1.35 -9.02 -13.42
C PRO A 296 1.02 -9.56 -12.03
N GLY A 297 2.01 -10.17 -11.38
CA GLY A 297 1.82 -10.95 -10.17
C GLY A 297 1.50 -12.43 -10.42
N PRO A 298 1.47 -13.25 -9.37
CA PRO A 298 1.13 -14.65 -9.44
C PRO A 298 -0.39 -14.85 -9.67
N ALA A 299 -0.76 -15.98 -10.27
CA ALA A 299 -2.16 -16.33 -10.52
C ALA A 299 -2.96 -16.58 -9.23
N THR A 300 -2.29 -17.05 -8.20
CA THR A 300 -2.84 -17.23 -6.84
C THR A 300 -1.78 -16.87 -5.82
N GLY A 301 -2.20 -16.52 -4.60
CA GLY A 301 -1.27 -16.25 -3.50
C GLY A 301 -0.79 -17.53 -2.80
N SER A 302 0.30 -17.40 -2.05
CA SER A 302 0.72 -18.43 -1.09
C SER A 302 -0.37 -18.65 -0.06
N PRO A 303 -0.68 -19.90 0.29
CA PRO A 303 -1.58 -20.16 1.41
C PRO A 303 -0.91 -19.69 2.70
N MET A 304 -1.58 -18.83 3.42
CA MET A 304 -1.16 -18.37 4.74
C MET A 304 -1.64 -19.35 5.82
N PRO A 305 -1.23 -19.21 7.09
CA PRO A 305 -1.60 -20.16 8.15
C PRO A 305 -3.09 -20.44 8.26
N GLU A 306 -3.94 -19.49 7.91
CA GLU A 306 -5.39 -19.62 7.88
C GLU A 306 -5.92 -20.33 6.63
N GLY A 307 -5.03 -20.75 5.71
CA GLY A 307 -5.37 -21.47 4.48
C GLY A 307 -5.89 -20.61 3.34
N LYS A 308 -5.91 -19.27 3.51
CA LYS A 308 -6.34 -18.31 2.47
C LYS A 308 -5.15 -17.53 1.92
N PRO A 309 -5.17 -17.16 0.63
CA PRO A 309 -4.17 -16.25 0.07
C PRO A 309 -4.44 -14.80 0.52
N TYR A 310 -3.40 -13.99 0.52
CA TYR A 310 -3.45 -12.57 0.86
C TYR A 310 -3.05 -11.71 -0.35
N ARG A 311 -3.60 -10.50 -0.43
CA ARG A 311 -3.14 -9.48 -1.37
C ARG A 311 -1.84 -8.86 -0.87
N CYS A 312 -0.99 -8.45 -1.81
CA CYS A 312 0.25 -7.77 -1.49
C CYS A 312 -0.02 -6.33 -1.02
N MET A 313 0.72 -5.90 -0.01
CA MET A 313 0.75 -4.52 0.47
C MET A 313 2.17 -4.01 0.56
N ARG A 314 2.34 -2.71 0.42
CA ARG A 314 3.65 -2.04 0.41
C ARG A 314 3.62 -0.75 1.22
N GLY A 315 4.80 -0.29 1.68
CA GLY A 315 5.04 1.04 2.21
C GLY A 315 5.08 1.19 3.73
N GLY A 316 4.61 0.22 4.50
CA GLY A 316 4.51 0.37 5.95
C GLY A 316 3.39 1.32 6.38
N SER A 317 3.23 1.51 7.69
CA SER A 317 2.19 2.38 8.22
C SER A 317 2.57 3.00 9.56
N TRP A 318 1.73 3.92 10.03
CA TRP A 318 1.82 4.53 11.35
C TRP A 318 1.74 3.51 12.50
N PHE A 319 1.22 2.31 12.24
CA PHE A 319 0.92 1.29 13.26
C PHE A 319 2.02 0.22 13.40
N ASN A 320 2.76 -0.09 12.34
CA ASN A 320 3.79 -1.14 12.37
C ASN A 320 4.98 -0.72 13.23
N GLY A 321 5.39 -1.59 14.15
CA GLY A 321 6.28 -1.26 15.26
C GLY A 321 7.76 -1.07 14.94
N GLU A 322 8.17 -1.18 13.67
CA GLU A 322 9.56 -1.03 13.28
C GLU A 322 9.68 -0.27 11.96
N PHE A 323 10.65 0.64 11.88
CA PHE A 323 10.94 1.40 10.67
C PHE A 323 11.29 0.51 9.48
N GLY A 324 11.78 -0.71 9.74
CA GLY A 324 12.09 -1.71 8.71
C GLY A 324 10.93 -2.05 7.78
N HIS A 325 9.69 -1.98 8.25
CA HIS A 325 8.50 -2.19 7.40
C HIS A 325 8.24 -1.07 6.39
N SER A 326 8.85 0.10 6.58
CA SER A 326 8.72 1.25 5.66
C SER A 326 9.83 1.31 4.61
N ARG A 327 10.68 0.27 4.50
CA ARG A 327 11.67 0.16 3.41
C ARG A 327 10.96 -0.02 2.07
N VAL A 328 11.54 0.51 1.00
CA VAL A 328 10.96 0.43 -0.34
C VAL A 328 10.87 -0.99 -0.88
N SER A 329 11.75 -1.91 -0.42
CA SER A 329 11.73 -3.33 -0.79
C SER A 329 10.79 -4.17 0.06
N ASN A 330 10.35 -3.68 1.24
CA ASN A 330 9.57 -4.48 2.17
C ASN A 330 8.23 -4.91 1.57
N ARG A 331 7.96 -6.21 1.70
CA ARG A 331 6.73 -6.88 1.27
C ARG A 331 5.92 -7.26 2.49
N ASP A 332 4.60 -7.05 2.44
CA ASP A 332 3.72 -7.53 3.50
C ASP A 332 2.50 -8.24 2.89
N PRO A 333 2.22 -9.47 3.33
CA PRO A 333 1.06 -10.23 2.87
C PRO A 333 -0.25 -9.82 3.55
N SER A 334 -0.40 -8.60 4.02
CA SER A 334 -1.54 -8.18 4.85
C SER A 334 -1.75 -9.03 6.12
N TYR A 335 -0.66 -9.56 6.68
CA TYR A 335 -0.71 -10.57 7.70
C TYR A 335 -0.67 -9.99 9.12
N PHE A 336 -1.79 -10.04 9.80
CA PHE A 336 -1.84 -9.97 11.25
C PHE A 336 -2.06 -11.38 11.83
N ARG A 337 -1.13 -11.86 12.66
CA ARG A 337 -1.35 -13.12 13.40
C ARG A 337 -2.47 -12.91 14.42
N GLY A 338 -3.68 -13.33 14.05
CA GLY A 338 -4.86 -13.23 14.88
C GLY A 338 -5.84 -12.15 14.40
N PRO A 339 -6.97 -12.02 15.05
CA PRO A 339 -7.94 -10.99 14.74
C PRO A 339 -7.30 -9.62 14.94
N ASP A 340 -7.61 -8.69 14.03
CA ASP A 340 -7.27 -7.28 14.20
C ASP A 340 -7.62 -6.85 15.64
N PRO A 341 -6.69 -6.31 16.40
CA PRO A 341 -6.91 -6.01 17.81
C PRO A 341 -8.05 -5.01 18.05
N ILE A 342 -8.40 -4.22 17.04
CA ILE A 342 -9.45 -3.21 17.12
C ILE A 342 -10.75 -3.71 16.50
N THR A 343 -10.69 -4.22 15.26
CA THR A 343 -11.90 -4.64 14.52
C THR A 343 -12.31 -6.08 14.81
N ARG A 344 -11.41 -6.89 15.39
CA ARG A 344 -11.59 -8.33 15.64
C ARG A 344 -11.81 -9.17 14.37
N LEU A 345 -11.51 -8.63 13.20
CA LEU A 345 -11.62 -9.33 11.93
C LEU A 345 -10.36 -10.16 11.67
N THR A 346 -10.56 -11.35 11.12
CA THR A 346 -9.49 -12.27 10.69
C THR A 346 -9.41 -12.37 9.16
N ASP A 347 -10.16 -11.52 8.45
CA ASP A 347 -10.25 -11.58 7.00
C ASP A 347 -8.97 -10.99 6.37
N PRO A 348 -8.26 -11.75 5.52
CA PRO A 348 -7.04 -11.30 4.86
C PRO A 348 -7.23 -10.08 3.95
N ASP A 349 -8.44 -9.90 3.41
CA ASP A 349 -8.80 -8.73 2.60
C ASP A 349 -9.60 -7.72 3.41
N GLY A 350 -9.54 -7.82 4.74
CA GLY A 350 -10.33 -7.01 5.66
C GLY A 350 -10.06 -5.51 5.55
N PRO A 351 -11.02 -4.68 6.00
CA PRO A 351 -10.89 -3.24 5.99
C PRO A 351 -10.00 -2.78 7.15
N TRP A 352 -8.69 -2.99 7.00
CA TRP A 352 -7.71 -2.67 8.02
C TRP A 352 -7.62 -1.16 8.29
N PHE A 353 -7.59 -0.78 9.56
CA PHE A 353 -7.54 0.62 10.01
C PHE A 353 -6.23 1.37 9.68
N HIS A 354 -5.24 0.67 9.17
CA HIS A 354 -3.92 1.19 8.79
C HIS A 354 -3.55 0.86 7.35
N VAL A 355 -4.52 0.42 6.54
CA VAL A 355 -4.34 0.11 5.12
C VAL A 355 -5.23 1.01 4.28
N GLY A 356 -4.62 1.63 3.28
CA GLY A 356 -5.23 2.45 2.25
C GLY A 356 -4.77 2.02 0.87
N PHE A 357 -4.77 2.93 -0.09
CA PHE A 357 -4.31 2.65 -1.43
C PHE A 357 -4.01 3.91 -2.22
N ARG A 358 -3.18 3.76 -3.24
CA ARG A 358 -3.00 4.75 -4.33
C ARG A 358 -3.32 4.11 -5.67
N VAL A 359 -3.58 4.94 -6.67
CA VAL A 359 -3.98 4.47 -8.00
C VAL A 359 -2.93 4.82 -9.03
N ILE A 360 -2.88 4.02 -10.09
CA ILE A 360 -2.09 4.30 -11.27
C ILE A 360 -2.95 4.36 -12.52
N LEU A 361 -2.43 5.04 -13.55
CA LEU A 361 -2.97 5.04 -14.90
C LEU A 361 -1.83 4.67 -15.86
N PRO A 362 -1.91 3.53 -16.57
CA PRO A 362 -0.87 3.14 -17.51
C PRO A 362 -0.81 4.11 -18.72
N VAL A 363 0.40 4.40 -19.19
CA VAL A 363 0.61 5.12 -20.44
C VAL A 363 0.73 4.10 -21.58
N ASN A 364 0.00 4.29 -22.67
CA ASN A 364 0.02 3.43 -23.86
C ASN A 364 -0.29 1.96 -23.57
N ALA A 365 -1.32 1.66 -22.77
CA ALA A 365 -1.73 0.30 -22.43
C ALA A 365 -2.05 -0.54 -23.70
N GLU A 366 -2.63 0.06 -24.72
CA GLU A 366 -3.02 -0.59 -25.97
C GLU A 366 -1.84 -1.20 -26.76
N SER A 367 -0.61 -0.72 -26.54
CA SER A 367 0.59 -1.23 -27.21
C SER A 367 1.30 -2.34 -26.43
N ARG A 368 0.78 -2.76 -25.26
CA ARG A 368 1.40 -3.77 -24.41
C ARG A 368 1.01 -5.18 -24.88
N PRO A 369 1.92 -6.16 -24.77
CA PRO A 369 1.55 -7.56 -25.00
C PRO A 369 0.51 -8.01 -23.96
N VAL A 370 -0.34 -8.96 -24.33
CA VAL A 370 -1.34 -9.52 -23.41
C VAL A 370 -0.65 -10.05 -22.16
N ILE A 371 -0.99 -9.46 -21.02
CA ILE A 371 -0.40 -9.81 -19.73
C ILE A 371 -1.39 -10.71 -18.99
N LYS A 372 -0.91 -11.88 -18.57
CA LYS A 372 -1.69 -12.84 -17.76
C LYS A 372 -0.97 -13.12 -16.44
N PRO A 373 -1.71 -13.35 -15.35
CA PRO A 373 -1.10 -13.73 -14.07
C PRO A 373 -0.18 -14.95 -14.24
N THR A 374 0.96 -14.90 -13.55
CA THR A 374 1.99 -15.94 -13.65
C THR A 374 1.58 -17.17 -12.84
N PRO A 375 1.57 -18.38 -13.41
CA PRO A 375 1.33 -19.60 -12.64
C PRO A 375 2.33 -19.74 -11.48
N VAL A 376 1.85 -20.13 -10.30
CA VAL A 376 2.71 -20.35 -9.13
C VAL A 376 3.65 -21.52 -9.36
N GLN A 377 4.93 -21.34 -9.10
CA GLN A 377 5.97 -22.35 -9.25
C GLN A 377 6.47 -22.84 -7.89
N ARG A 378 6.66 -24.16 -7.76
CA ARG A 378 7.32 -24.73 -6.59
C ARG A 378 8.83 -24.57 -6.75
N ILE A 379 9.47 -23.94 -5.79
CA ILE A 379 10.92 -23.76 -5.74
C ILE A 379 11.50 -24.81 -4.78
N PRO A 380 12.25 -25.79 -5.27
CA PRO A 380 12.90 -26.79 -4.40
C PRO A 380 13.79 -26.10 -3.34
N GLY A 381 13.70 -26.55 -2.10
CA GLY A 381 14.51 -26.01 -0.99
C GLY A 381 14.01 -24.73 -0.33
N ARG A 382 12.91 -24.13 -0.82
CA ARG A 382 12.23 -22.99 -0.21
C ARG A 382 10.85 -23.35 0.41
N GLU A 383 10.65 -24.61 0.72
CA GLU A 383 9.45 -25.09 1.39
C GLU A 383 9.50 -24.75 2.88
N GLY A 384 8.86 -23.67 3.25
CA GLY A 384 8.70 -23.24 4.63
C GLY A 384 7.77 -22.03 4.66
N GLY A 385 6.46 -22.28 4.79
CA GLY A 385 5.50 -21.23 5.09
C GLY A 385 5.85 -20.53 6.42
N PRO A 386 5.30 -19.36 6.72
CA PRO A 386 5.45 -18.70 8.01
C PRO A 386 4.85 -19.60 9.10
N GLY A 387 5.68 -20.37 9.80
CA GLY A 387 5.24 -21.32 10.84
C GLY A 387 6.04 -22.60 10.94
N GLY A 388 6.90 -22.90 9.99
CA GLY A 388 7.83 -24.02 10.11
C GLY A 388 9.02 -23.66 11.01
N GLY A 389 8.84 -23.73 12.35
CA GLY A 389 9.95 -23.88 13.25
C GLY A 389 10.74 -25.16 12.89
N PRO A 390 12.06 -25.26 13.18
CA PRO A 390 12.86 -26.40 12.79
C PRO A 390 12.23 -27.68 13.30
N GLY A 391 11.85 -28.56 12.38
CA GLY A 391 11.30 -29.86 12.68
C GLY A 391 12.22 -30.60 13.63
N SER A 392 11.67 -31.00 14.75
CA SER A 392 12.28 -31.89 15.71
C SER A 392 12.55 -33.25 15.06
N GLY A 393 13.74 -33.43 14.50
CA GLY A 393 14.12 -34.65 13.82
C GLY A 393 15.63 -34.89 13.83
N GLY A 394 16.26 -34.74 14.98
CA GLY A 394 17.65 -35.11 15.16
C GLY A 394 17.93 -35.35 16.65
N ARG A 395 17.73 -36.59 17.11
CA ARG A 395 18.25 -37.01 18.41
C ARG A 395 19.77 -36.86 18.38
N ARG A 396 20.29 -35.81 19.04
CA ARG A 396 21.70 -35.77 19.41
C ARG A 396 21.96 -36.80 20.52
N PRO A 397 23.04 -37.58 20.45
CA PRO A 397 23.43 -38.47 21.54
C PRO A 397 23.76 -37.62 22.79
N ARG A 398 23.28 -38.05 23.93
CA ARG A 398 23.66 -37.46 25.24
C ARG A 398 25.14 -37.75 25.49
N PRO A 399 25.98 -36.78 25.86
CA PRO A 399 27.28 -37.04 26.48
C PRO A 399 27.08 -37.56 27.90
N GLY A 400 27.87 -38.54 28.27
CA GLY A 400 27.80 -39.26 29.53
C GLY A 400 28.01 -38.46 30.80
N SER A 401 27.37 -38.92 31.82
CA SER A 401 27.53 -38.59 33.23
C SER A 401 29.00 -38.59 33.70
N ARG A 402 29.38 -37.58 34.44
CA ARG A 402 30.52 -37.62 35.38
C ARG A 402 30.06 -37.06 36.73
N PRO A 403 30.61 -37.64 37.85
CA PRO A 403 30.07 -37.43 39.19
C PRO A 403 30.76 -36.34 40.01
N ASP A 404 29.99 -35.90 40.98
CA ASP A 404 30.31 -35.31 42.28
C ASP A 404 31.50 -34.41 42.53
N GLY A 405 31.24 -33.30 43.23
CA GLY A 405 32.08 -32.84 44.32
C GLY A 405 32.31 -31.35 44.45
N GLY A 406 31.65 -30.67 45.38
CA GLY A 406 32.17 -29.60 46.22
C GLY A 406 31.79 -28.16 45.88
N PRO A 407 31.99 -27.18 46.80
CA PRO A 407 30.86 -26.51 47.40
C PRO A 407 30.69 -25.02 47.00
N ARG A 408 29.57 -24.47 47.46
CA ARG A 408 29.06 -23.09 47.31
C ARG A 408 30.04 -21.98 47.63
N GLN A 409 30.03 -20.92 46.86
CA GLN A 409 30.29 -19.55 47.36
C GLN A 409 29.26 -18.57 46.78
N ASP A 410 28.58 -17.88 47.68
CA ASP A 410 27.69 -16.76 47.45
C ASP A 410 28.51 -15.54 46.99
N SER A 411 28.05 -14.82 45.98
CA SER A 411 28.36 -13.41 45.82
C SER A 411 27.14 -12.68 45.24
N ARG A 412 26.56 -11.83 46.05
CA ARG A 412 25.46 -10.89 45.71
C ARG A 412 26.00 -9.81 44.77
N GLY A 413 25.21 -9.46 43.78
CA GLY A 413 25.40 -8.29 42.93
C GLY A 413 24.12 -8.00 42.13
N GLY A 414 23.38 -6.99 42.59
CA GLY A 414 22.12 -6.62 41.98
C GLY A 414 22.26 -5.99 40.60
N ALA A 415 21.32 -6.29 39.73
CA ALA A 415 21.06 -5.51 38.53
C ALA A 415 19.55 -5.27 38.47
N ALA A 416 19.19 -4.00 38.27
CA ALA A 416 17.84 -3.49 38.24
C ALA A 416 17.03 -4.08 37.09
N ALA A 417 15.82 -4.51 37.43
CA ALA A 417 14.81 -4.95 36.46
C ALA A 417 14.21 -3.73 35.75
N ALA A 418 14.24 -3.72 34.43
CA ALA A 418 13.46 -2.80 33.62
C ALA A 418 12.02 -3.30 33.55
N GLU A 419 11.10 -2.50 34.04
CA GLU A 419 9.67 -2.75 34.04
C GLU A 419 9.12 -2.79 32.62
N ARG A 420 8.36 -3.85 32.30
CA ARG A 420 7.48 -3.93 31.15
C ARG A 420 6.20 -3.14 31.43
N PRO A 421 5.65 -2.38 30.48
CA PRO A 421 4.36 -1.75 30.68
C PRO A 421 3.25 -2.79 30.72
N THR A 422 2.43 -2.73 31.74
CA THR A 422 1.25 -3.52 32.02
C THR A 422 0.09 -3.20 31.07
N GLN A 423 -0.73 -4.20 30.85
CA GLN A 423 -1.98 -4.26 30.10
C GLN A 423 -2.95 -3.10 30.42
N PHE A 424 -3.56 -2.55 29.37
CA PHE A 424 -4.71 -1.65 29.50
C PHE A 424 -5.97 -2.47 29.84
N GLU A 425 -6.45 -2.35 31.06
CA GLU A 425 -7.80 -2.73 31.45
C GLU A 425 -8.77 -1.59 31.07
N ALA A 426 -9.81 -1.93 30.32
CA ALA A 426 -10.91 -1.03 30.02
C ALA A 426 -11.84 -0.91 31.24
N GLN A 427 -12.02 0.30 31.73
CA GLN A 427 -13.04 0.59 32.74
C GLN A 427 -14.41 0.83 32.07
N PRO A 428 -15.52 0.34 32.64
CA PRO A 428 -16.85 0.60 32.12
C PRO A 428 -17.34 2.00 32.49
N THR A 429 -17.82 2.73 31.49
CA THR A 429 -18.53 3.99 31.67
C THR A 429 -19.95 3.74 32.18
N LYS A 430 -20.30 4.48 33.24
CA LYS A 430 -21.69 4.67 33.67
C LYS A 430 -22.42 5.63 32.74
#